data_331dee77643d1307c707336415874604
#
_entry.id   331dee77643d1307c707336415874604
#
_cell.length_a   1.000
_cell.length_b   1.000
_cell.length_c   1.000
_cell.angle_alpha   90.00
_cell.angle_beta   90.00
_cell.angle_gamma   90.00
#
_symmetry.space_group_name_H-M   'P 1'
#
loop_
_entity.id
_entity.type
_entity.pdbx_description
1 polymer ?
#
loop_
_entity_poly.entity_id
_entity_poly.type
_entity_poly.pdbx_seq_one_letter_code
_entity_poly.pdbx_strand_id
1 'polypeptide(L)'
;MTVTVLALNVIGWGVLFAVVVPGHYTIHGSAFGVGLGVTAYTLGMRHAFDADHIAAIDNTTRKLVAENKKPMSVGFWFSLGHSTIVFVLVALLAFGVRELAASLSDDNSDLTRWTGVFGTLVSGTFLLLIGLLNLMSFIAIHRVFREMKRGAYDEARLERELDNRGALNRLLKPVVAAVRAPWHMYPVGLLFGMGFDTVTEVGLLVIAGGAAATGLPWYSILVLPILFCAGMSLFDSIDGSFMNFAYGWALARPLRKIYYNLVVTGLSVVVAMLIGAQEIISLLTAKFDVTDGLLGWIGALDLGAMGFIIVGLFIGTWLTAVLVWQYGGVQARWESGLAAAVPRGRTAAVPPERTTSPSPRRRRHPSDEPLCPWWPRPRVSSTEAGTRP
;
A
#
# COMPACT_ATOMS: atom_id res chain seq x y z
N MET A 1 3.34 -14.98 5.97
CA MET A 1 3.78 -13.59 6.06
C MET A 1 4.50 -13.32 7.37
N THR A 2 3.80 -13.16 8.52
CA THR A 2 4.41 -12.78 9.81
C THR A 2 5.60 -13.66 10.21
N VAL A 3 5.45 -14.98 10.10
CA VAL A 3 6.53 -15.94 10.40
C VAL A 3 7.74 -15.73 9.49
N THR A 4 7.51 -15.49 8.21
CA THR A 4 8.61 -15.27 7.24
C THR A 4 9.35 -13.96 7.51
N VAL A 5 8.61 -12.87 7.80
CA VAL A 5 9.21 -11.57 8.15
C VAL A 5 10.02 -11.69 9.45
N LEU A 6 9.47 -12.34 10.47
CA LEU A 6 10.21 -12.61 11.72
C LEU A 6 11.45 -13.48 11.48
N ALA A 7 11.32 -14.52 10.65
CA ALA A 7 12.45 -15.39 10.29
C ALA A 7 13.57 -14.61 9.58
N LEU A 8 13.23 -13.74 8.63
CA LEU A 8 14.21 -12.86 7.97
C LEU A 8 14.95 -11.97 8.97
N ASN A 9 14.23 -11.37 9.92
CA ASN A 9 14.84 -10.56 10.98
C ASN A 9 15.76 -11.40 11.88
N VAL A 10 15.28 -12.55 12.37
CA VAL A 10 16.06 -13.44 13.23
C VAL A 10 17.30 -13.97 12.51
N ILE A 11 17.16 -14.38 11.25
CA ILE A 11 18.29 -14.88 10.43
C ILE A 11 19.28 -13.74 10.16
N GLY A 12 18.83 -12.58 9.71
CA GLY A 12 19.72 -11.46 9.38
C GLY A 12 20.55 -11.00 10.58
N TRP A 13 19.89 -10.70 11.70
CA TRP A 13 20.58 -10.30 12.93
C TRP A 13 21.36 -11.45 13.55
N GLY A 14 20.83 -12.69 13.51
CA GLY A 14 21.51 -13.89 14.02
C GLY A 14 22.81 -14.16 13.28
N VAL A 15 22.83 -14.11 11.94
CA VAL A 15 24.05 -14.28 11.14
C VAL A 15 25.02 -13.13 11.39
N LEU A 16 24.54 -11.90 11.50
CA LEU A 16 25.40 -10.77 11.84
C LEU A 16 26.14 -10.99 13.16
N PHE A 17 25.42 -11.31 14.24
CA PHE A 17 26.01 -11.44 15.57
C PHE A 17 26.79 -12.75 15.77
N ALA A 18 26.34 -13.85 15.18
CA ALA A 18 26.96 -15.16 15.41
C ALA A 18 28.14 -15.45 14.45
N VAL A 19 28.17 -14.85 13.28
CA VAL A 19 29.16 -15.16 12.23
C VAL A 19 30.03 -13.96 11.88
N VAL A 20 29.40 -12.79 11.59
CA VAL A 20 30.13 -11.64 11.05
C VAL A 20 30.89 -10.90 12.13
N VAL A 21 30.25 -10.59 13.26
CA VAL A 21 30.90 -9.84 14.36
C VAL A 21 32.09 -10.60 14.95
N PRO A 22 32.03 -11.91 15.21
CA PRO A 22 33.19 -12.66 15.70
C PRO A 22 34.33 -12.78 14.69
N GLY A 23 34.07 -12.57 13.38
CA GLY A 23 35.08 -12.62 12.33
C GLY A 23 36.03 -11.43 12.31
N HIS A 24 35.73 -10.35 13.07
CA HIS A 24 36.56 -9.12 13.17
C HIS A 24 36.97 -8.56 11.81
N TYR A 25 36.08 -8.63 10.81
CA TYR A 25 36.36 -8.15 9.46
C TYR A 25 36.49 -6.62 9.43
N THR A 26 37.33 -6.11 8.51
CA THR A 26 37.55 -4.67 8.32
C THR A 26 37.43 -4.27 6.85
N ILE A 27 36.86 -3.10 6.59
CA ILE A 27 36.83 -2.45 5.28
C ILE A 27 37.54 -1.10 5.42
N HIS A 28 38.62 -0.88 4.66
CA HIS A 28 39.40 0.36 4.68
C HIS A 28 39.75 0.85 6.10
N GLY A 29 40.07 -0.08 7.01
CA GLY A 29 40.40 0.23 8.40
C GLY A 29 39.22 0.43 9.35
N SER A 30 38.00 0.38 8.86
CA SER A 30 36.77 0.43 9.67
C SER A 30 36.21 -0.97 9.90
N ALA A 31 35.63 -1.23 11.08
CA ALA A 31 35.04 -2.53 11.41
C ALA A 31 33.81 -2.84 10.52
N PHE A 32 33.87 -4.00 9.84
CA PHE A 32 32.69 -4.57 9.19
C PHE A 32 31.88 -5.37 10.22
N GLY A 33 30.84 -4.77 10.77
CA GLY A 33 30.11 -5.38 11.88
C GLY A 33 28.74 -4.72 12.10
N VAL A 34 28.39 -4.56 13.36
CA VAL A 34 27.05 -4.08 13.77
C VAL A 34 26.65 -2.76 13.11
N GLY A 35 27.58 -1.80 12.98
CA GLY A 35 27.30 -0.50 12.38
C GLY A 35 26.79 -0.62 10.93
N LEU A 36 27.48 -1.41 10.09
CA LEU A 36 27.05 -1.63 8.70
C LEU A 36 25.78 -2.48 8.61
N GLY A 37 25.59 -3.44 9.55
CA GLY A 37 24.34 -4.18 9.65
C GLY A 37 23.13 -3.27 9.97
N VAL A 38 23.30 -2.36 10.93
CA VAL A 38 22.29 -1.34 11.26
C VAL A 38 22.05 -0.43 10.06
N THR A 39 23.11 0.01 9.37
CA THR A 39 22.96 0.83 8.15
C THR A 39 22.17 0.10 7.07
N ALA A 40 22.51 -1.15 6.75
CA ALA A 40 21.79 -1.92 5.75
C ALA A 40 20.31 -2.12 6.12
N TYR A 41 20.03 -2.43 7.38
CA TYR A 41 18.66 -2.55 7.89
C TYR A 41 17.88 -1.23 7.78
N THR A 42 18.52 -0.11 8.17
CA THR A 42 17.92 1.21 8.11
C THR A 42 17.68 1.68 6.66
N LEU A 43 18.59 1.35 5.75
CA LEU A 43 18.40 1.61 4.32
C LEU A 43 17.19 0.86 3.78
N GLY A 44 17.04 -0.43 4.12
CA GLY A 44 15.85 -1.21 3.75
C GLY A 44 14.55 -0.66 4.36
N MET A 45 14.62 -0.25 5.61
CA MET A 45 13.51 0.40 6.31
C MET A 45 13.12 1.73 5.64
N ARG A 46 14.10 2.57 5.28
CA ARG A 46 13.86 3.83 4.59
C ARG A 46 13.28 3.61 3.19
N HIS A 47 13.77 2.60 2.48
CA HIS A 47 13.29 2.25 1.15
C HIS A 47 11.81 1.86 1.13
N ALA A 48 11.31 1.15 2.16
CA ALA A 48 9.88 0.88 2.31
C ALA A 48 9.01 2.16 2.41
N PHE A 49 9.60 3.31 2.74
CA PHE A 49 8.92 4.60 2.75
C PHE A 49 9.10 5.39 1.45
N ASP A 50 9.67 4.81 0.41
CA ASP A 50 9.72 5.47 -0.87
C ASP A 50 8.30 5.61 -1.45
N ALA A 51 8.05 6.72 -2.14
CA ALA A 51 6.70 7.14 -2.50
C ALA A 51 6.00 6.15 -3.44
N ASP A 52 6.74 5.53 -4.34
CA ASP A 52 6.29 4.53 -5.28
C ASP A 52 5.90 3.21 -4.58
N HIS A 53 6.65 2.76 -3.55
CA HIS A 53 6.31 1.61 -2.71
C HIS A 53 4.96 1.81 -2.04
N ILE A 54 4.81 2.92 -1.31
CA ILE A 54 3.59 3.25 -0.59
C ILE A 54 2.40 3.34 -1.56
N ALA A 55 2.59 4.03 -2.70
CA ALA A 55 1.53 4.18 -3.68
C ALA A 55 1.15 2.85 -4.34
N ALA A 56 2.11 1.96 -4.65
CA ALA A 56 1.84 0.65 -5.23
C ALA A 56 1.09 -0.26 -4.25
N ILE A 57 1.54 -0.31 -2.99
CA ILE A 57 0.93 -1.12 -1.92
C ILE A 57 -0.47 -0.61 -1.59
N ASP A 58 -0.63 0.71 -1.37
CA ASP A 58 -1.91 1.33 -1.06
C ASP A 58 -2.96 1.08 -2.14
N ASN A 59 -2.66 1.46 -3.37
CA ASN A 59 -3.61 1.35 -4.47
C ASN A 59 -4.00 -0.09 -4.76
N THR A 60 -3.06 -1.04 -4.64
CA THR A 60 -3.33 -2.47 -4.81
C THR A 60 -4.17 -3.03 -3.67
N THR A 61 -3.83 -2.69 -2.42
CA THR A 61 -4.59 -3.10 -1.24
C THR A 61 -6.02 -2.61 -1.32
N ARG A 62 -6.23 -1.35 -1.66
CA ARG A 62 -7.55 -0.76 -1.84
C ARG A 62 -8.36 -1.46 -2.93
N LYS A 63 -7.74 -1.73 -4.08
CA LYS A 63 -8.39 -2.47 -5.18
C LYS A 63 -8.88 -3.85 -4.71
N LEU A 64 -8.02 -4.60 -4.02
CA LEU A 64 -8.34 -5.95 -3.57
C LEU A 64 -9.43 -5.94 -2.47
N VAL A 65 -9.40 -4.97 -1.55
CA VAL A 65 -10.47 -4.79 -0.54
C VAL A 65 -11.80 -4.47 -1.22
N ALA A 66 -11.81 -3.59 -2.22
CA ALA A 66 -12.99 -3.26 -2.99
C ALA A 66 -13.57 -4.47 -3.75
N GLU A 67 -12.74 -5.45 -4.10
CA GLU A 67 -13.11 -6.73 -4.70
C GLU A 67 -13.46 -7.82 -3.66
N ASN A 68 -13.65 -7.46 -2.38
CA ASN A 68 -13.92 -8.37 -1.25
C ASN A 68 -12.83 -9.46 -1.07
N LYS A 69 -11.58 -9.16 -1.41
CA LYS A 69 -10.42 -10.02 -1.20
C LYS A 69 -9.68 -9.62 0.08
N LYS A 70 -8.80 -10.51 0.57
CA LYS A 70 -8.01 -10.28 1.79
C LYS A 70 -6.56 -9.90 1.41
N PRO A 71 -6.23 -8.61 1.26
CA PRO A 71 -4.93 -8.15 0.76
C PRO A 71 -3.84 -8.00 1.83
N MET A 72 -3.96 -8.64 3.00
CA MET A 72 -3.04 -8.47 4.13
C MET A 72 -1.55 -8.66 3.80
N SER A 73 -1.22 -9.38 2.73
CA SER A 73 0.17 -9.71 2.37
C SER A 73 0.64 -9.01 1.09
N VAL A 74 -0.02 -7.95 0.67
CA VAL A 74 0.36 -7.18 -0.53
C VAL A 74 1.76 -6.61 -0.39
N GLY A 75 2.05 -5.86 0.70
CA GLY A 75 3.37 -5.30 0.97
C GLY A 75 4.44 -6.37 1.10
N PHE A 76 4.16 -7.47 1.79
CA PHE A 76 5.09 -8.60 1.91
C PHE A 76 5.53 -9.17 0.55
N TRP A 77 4.58 -9.44 -0.35
CA TRP A 77 4.91 -10.00 -1.66
C TRP A 77 5.62 -9.00 -2.55
N PHE A 78 5.27 -7.72 -2.44
CA PHE A 78 5.94 -6.65 -3.17
C PHE A 78 7.40 -6.53 -2.72
N SER A 79 7.65 -6.39 -1.42
CA SER A 79 9.00 -6.27 -0.88
C SER A 79 9.86 -7.52 -1.12
N LEU A 80 9.25 -8.71 -1.06
CA LEU A 80 9.98 -9.94 -1.35
C LEU A 80 10.44 -10.00 -2.81
N GLY A 81 9.59 -9.58 -3.76
CA GLY A 81 9.94 -9.47 -5.16
C GLY A 81 11.08 -8.47 -5.39
N HIS A 82 10.93 -7.27 -4.85
CA HIS A 82 11.92 -6.20 -4.93
C HIS A 82 13.27 -6.63 -4.33
N SER A 83 13.27 -7.13 -3.11
CA SER A 83 14.49 -7.60 -2.42
C SER A 83 15.18 -8.76 -3.12
N THR A 84 14.46 -9.55 -3.93
CA THR A 84 15.07 -10.63 -4.71
C THR A 84 16.10 -10.07 -5.69
N ILE A 85 15.80 -8.96 -6.35
CA ILE A 85 16.75 -8.31 -7.29
C ILE A 85 17.96 -7.77 -6.53
N VAL A 86 17.72 -7.04 -5.44
CA VAL A 86 18.78 -6.47 -4.59
C VAL A 86 19.69 -7.58 -4.06
N PHE A 87 19.10 -8.69 -3.59
CA PHE A 87 19.84 -9.85 -3.08
C PHE A 87 20.71 -10.49 -4.19
N VAL A 88 20.15 -10.69 -5.37
CA VAL A 88 20.86 -11.30 -6.52
C VAL A 88 22.06 -10.43 -6.92
N LEU A 89 21.89 -9.12 -6.98
CA LEU A 89 22.96 -8.20 -7.33
C LEU A 89 24.09 -8.21 -6.30
N VAL A 90 23.76 -8.11 -5.02
CA VAL A 90 24.77 -8.20 -3.96
C VAL A 90 25.45 -9.58 -3.95
N ALA A 91 24.71 -10.66 -4.25
CA ALA A 91 25.32 -11.99 -4.40
C ALA A 91 26.33 -12.03 -5.57
N LEU A 92 25.98 -11.47 -6.73
CA LEU A 92 26.91 -11.36 -7.87
C LEU A 92 28.15 -10.56 -7.51
N LEU A 93 28.01 -9.44 -6.80
CA LEU A 93 29.15 -8.67 -6.28
C LEU A 93 30.00 -9.50 -5.30
N ALA A 94 29.37 -10.21 -4.37
CA ALA A 94 30.05 -11.04 -3.38
C ALA A 94 30.83 -12.22 -4.02
N PHE A 95 30.34 -12.77 -5.13
CA PHE A 95 31.02 -13.81 -5.89
C PHE A 95 32.08 -13.28 -6.88
N GLY A 96 32.38 -11.98 -6.86
CA GLY A 96 33.50 -11.40 -7.53
C GLY A 96 33.29 -10.98 -8.98
N VAL A 97 32.09 -10.68 -9.39
CA VAL A 97 31.80 -10.08 -10.70
C VAL A 97 32.25 -8.62 -10.70
N ARG A 98 33.55 -8.40 -10.91
CA ARG A 98 34.19 -7.07 -10.79
C ARG A 98 33.69 -6.06 -11.81
N GLU A 99 33.33 -6.51 -13.02
CA GLU A 99 32.76 -5.66 -14.05
C GLU A 99 31.40 -5.10 -13.64
N LEU A 100 30.61 -5.91 -12.92
CA LEU A 100 29.34 -5.47 -12.39
C LEU A 100 29.53 -4.40 -11.30
N ALA A 101 30.52 -4.57 -10.41
CA ALA A 101 30.83 -3.57 -9.37
C ALA A 101 31.22 -2.23 -10.00
N ALA A 102 32.06 -2.25 -11.02
CA ALA A 102 32.46 -1.04 -11.74
C ALA A 102 31.29 -0.37 -12.43
N SER A 103 30.43 -1.14 -13.09
CA SER A 103 29.25 -0.63 -13.80
C SER A 103 28.19 -0.06 -12.86
N LEU A 104 27.96 -0.67 -11.69
CA LEU A 104 26.97 -0.19 -10.70
C LEU A 104 27.48 1.02 -9.89
N SER A 105 28.81 1.22 -9.81
CA SER A 105 29.41 2.37 -9.14
C SER A 105 29.59 3.59 -10.05
N ASP A 106 29.36 3.43 -11.35
CA ASP A 106 29.43 4.49 -12.35
C ASP A 106 28.03 4.89 -12.81
N ASP A 107 27.55 6.04 -12.36
CA ASP A 107 26.25 6.62 -12.74
C ASP A 107 26.11 6.82 -14.26
N ASN A 108 27.23 6.89 -15.00
CA ASN A 108 27.25 7.03 -16.46
C ASN A 108 27.32 5.68 -17.19
N SER A 109 27.39 4.56 -16.47
CA SER A 109 27.44 3.25 -17.13
C SER A 109 26.13 2.96 -17.88
N ASP A 110 26.23 2.29 -19.01
CA ASP A 110 25.04 1.89 -19.78
C ASP A 110 24.10 1.01 -18.94
N LEU A 111 24.63 0.17 -18.08
CA LEU A 111 23.84 -0.68 -17.20
C LEU A 111 22.99 0.15 -16.24
N THR A 112 23.59 1.08 -15.49
CA THR A 112 22.90 1.94 -14.52
C THR A 112 21.84 2.82 -15.21
N ARG A 113 22.21 3.40 -16.38
CA ARG A 113 21.28 4.21 -17.17
C ARG A 113 20.09 3.41 -17.69
N TRP A 114 20.31 2.21 -18.26
CA TRP A 114 19.22 1.40 -18.79
C TRP A 114 18.32 0.82 -17.70
N THR A 115 18.90 0.37 -16.58
CA THR A 115 18.11 -0.15 -15.45
C THR A 115 17.31 0.95 -14.78
N GLY A 116 17.88 2.15 -14.57
CA GLY A 116 17.15 3.31 -14.05
C GLY A 116 16.00 3.72 -14.96
N VAL A 117 16.25 3.90 -16.27
CA VAL A 117 15.18 4.21 -17.24
C VAL A 117 14.08 3.13 -17.23
N PHE A 118 14.45 1.86 -17.20
CA PHE A 118 13.49 0.76 -17.20
C PHE A 118 12.66 0.75 -15.91
N GLY A 119 13.30 0.87 -14.74
CA GLY A 119 12.61 0.87 -13.45
C GLY A 119 11.64 2.03 -13.31
N THR A 120 12.09 3.25 -13.57
CA THR A 120 11.24 4.45 -13.54
C THR A 120 10.08 4.36 -14.53
N LEU A 121 10.31 3.81 -15.72
CA LEU A 121 9.24 3.60 -16.71
C LEU A 121 8.21 2.57 -16.22
N VAL A 122 8.66 1.47 -15.62
CA VAL A 122 7.78 0.43 -15.06
C VAL A 122 6.98 0.96 -13.89
N SER A 123 7.64 1.59 -12.92
CA SER A 123 7.02 2.17 -11.72
C SER A 123 6.01 3.24 -12.12
N GLY A 124 6.43 4.28 -12.86
CA GLY A 124 5.56 5.37 -13.27
C GLY A 124 4.37 4.90 -14.11
N THR A 125 4.58 3.98 -15.05
CA THR A 125 3.49 3.41 -15.85
C THR A 125 2.52 2.62 -14.99
N PHE A 126 3.01 1.78 -14.08
CA PHE A 126 2.17 1.01 -13.15
C PHE A 126 1.32 1.93 -12.28
N LEU A 127 1.94 2.96 -11.68
CA LEU A 127 1.24 3.93 -10.84
C LEU A 127 0.20 4.73 -11.61
N LEU A 128 0.50 5.20 -12.81
CA LEU A 128 -0.46 5.90 -13.66
C LEU A 128 -1.63 4.99 -14.04
N LEU A 129 -1.38 3.74 -14.42
CA LEU A 129 -2.44 2.79 -14.78
C LEU A 129 -3.35 2.47 -13.59
N ILE A 130 -2.76 2.16 -12.43
CA ILE A 130 -3.57 1.83 -11.23
C ILE A 130 -4.26 3.08 -10.68
N GLY A 131 -3.62 4.24 -10.76
CA GLY A 131 -4.19 5.55 -10.42
C GLY A 131 -5.40 5.88 -11.31
N LEU A 132 -5.30 5.66 -12.62
CA LEU A 132 -6.39 5.86 -13.57
C LEU A 132 -7.59 4.94 -13.29
N LEU A 133 -7.33 3.65 -12.97
CA LEU A 133 -8.37 2.71 -12.56
C LEU A 133 -9.10 3.18 -11.30
N ASN A 134 -8.34 3.67 -10.34
CA ASN A 134 -8.89 4.20 -9.09
C ASN A 134 -9.64 5.52 -9.31
N LEU A 135 -9.18 6.37 -10.24
CA LEU A 135 -9.89 7.59 -10.66
C LEU A 135 -11.26 7.26 -11.27
N MET A 136 -11.35 6.24 -12.10
CA MET A 136 -12.64 5.79 -12.64
C MET A 136 -13.60 5.35 -11.54
N SER A 137 -13.10 4.57 -10.56
CA SER A 137 -13.87 4.16 -9.39
C SER A 137 -14.30 5.38 -8.56
N PHE A 138 -13.42 6.35 -8.37
CA PHE A 138 -13.71 7.61 -7.68
C PHE A 138 -14.83 8.41 -8.37
N ILE A 139 -14.75 8.57 -9.69
CA ILE A 139 -15.77 9.29 -10.48
C ILE A 139 -17.13 8.60 -10.37
N ALA A 140 -17.16 7.25 -10.43
CA ALA A 140 -18.39 6.48 -10.27
C ALA A 140 -19.02 6.70 -8.89
N ILE A 141 -18.22 6.58 -7.81
CA ILE A 141 -18.69 6.81 -6.44
C ILE A 141 -19.15 8.26 -6.24
N HIS A 142 -18.40 9.23 -6.78
CA HIS A 142 -18.76 10.65 -6.69
C HIS A 142 -20.10 10.95 -7.39
N ARG A 143 -20.36 10.32 -8.54
CA ARG A 143 -21.65 10.46 -9.25
C ARG A 143 -22.80 9.94 -8.40
N VAL A 144 -22.67 8.75 -7.84
CA VAL A 144 -23.70 8.18 -6.94
C VAL A 144 -23.90 9.04 -5.69
N PHE A 145 -22.81 9.56 -5.09
CA PHE A 145 -22.90 10.48 -3.96
C PHE A 145 -23.67 11.77 -4.30
N ARG A 146 -23.48 12.31 -5.52
CA ARG A 146 -24.22 13.48 -6.00
C ARG A 146 -25.72 13.16 -6.24
N GLU A 147 -26.04 11.99 -6.75
CA GLU A 147 -27.43 11.53 -6.94
C GLU A 147 -28.13 11.31 -5.59
N MET A 148 -27.46 10.71 -4.61
CA MET A 148 -27.98 10.61 -3.24
C MET A 148 -28.33 11.96 -2.62
N LYS A 149 -27.50 12.98 -2.77
CA LYS A 149 -27.77 14.33 -2.27
C LYS A 149 -29.01 14.96 -2.92
N ARG A 150 -29.43 14.48 -4.09
CA ARG A 150 -30.63 14.91 -4.80
C ARG A 150 -31.89 14.09 -4.45
N GLY A 151 -31.79 13.15 -3.48
CA GLY A 151 -32.92 12.34 -3.02
C GLY A 151 -33.21 11.11 -3.90
N ALA A 152 -32.40 10.81 -4.90
CA ALA A 152 -32.56 9.66 -5.80
C ALA A 152 -31.58 8.55 -5.42
N TYR A 153 -31.75 7.93 -4.26
CA TYR A 153 -30.88 6.81 -3.83
C TYR A 153 -31.47 5.47 -4.28
N ASP A 154 -30.68 4.71 -5.07
CA ASP A 154 -30.96 3.33 -5.45
C ASP A 154 -29.71 2.48 -5.19
N GLU A 155 -29.76 1.63 -4.15
CA GLU A 155 -28.66 0.76 -3.74
C GLU A 155 -28.29 -0.26 -4.83
N ALA A 156 -29.28 -0.79 -5.53
CA ALA A 156 -29.08 -1.73 -6.64
C ALA A 156 -28.40 -1.06 -7.85
N ARG A 157 -28.59 0.26 -8.02
CA ARG A 157 -27.90 1.04 -9.05
C ARG A 157 -26.46 1.35 -8.65
N LEU A 158 -26.21 1.63 -7.37
CA LEU A 158 -24.85 1.80 -6.84
C LEU A 158 -24.01 0.55 -7.08
N GLU A 159 -24.51 -0.64 -6.76
CA GLU A 159 -23.81 -1.90 -7.02
C GLU A 159 -23.57 -2.13 -8.50
N ARG A 160 -24.56 -1.88 -9.36
CA ARG A 160 -24.42 -1.99 -10.81
C ARG A 160 -23.41 -1.01 -11.41
N GLU A 161 -23.36 0.23 -10.94
CA GLU A 161 -22.39 1.23 -11.41
C GLU A 161 -20.95 0.91 -10.92
N LEU A 162 -20.82 0.33 -9.72
CA LEU A 162 -19.53 -0.16 -9.22
C LEU A 162 -19.04 -1.39 -10.00
N ASP A 163 -19.96 -2.24 -10.46
CA ASP A 163 -19.65 -3.43 -11.27
C ASP A 163 -19.52 -3.10 -12.77
N ASN A 164 -20.23 -2.10 -13.27
CA ASN A 164 -20.29 -1.72 -14.69
C ASN A 164 -19.17 -0.75 -15.06
N ARG A 165 -17.94 -1.21 -14.92
CA ARG A 165 -16.73 -0.50 -15.32
C ARG A 165 -16.65 -0.47 -16.86
N GLY A 166 -17.09 0.60 -17.48
CA GLY A 166 -17.31 0.78 -18.93
C GLY A 166 -16.18 0.36 -19.90
N ALA A 167 -16.25 0.85 -21.16
CA ALA A 167 -15.37 0.45 -22.27
C ALA A 167 -13.85 0.50 -21.97
N LEU A 168 -13.41 1.47 -21.14
CA LEU A 168 -12.01 1.60 -20.72
C LEU A 168 -11.55 0.44 -19.83
N ASN A 169 -12.47 -0.12 -19.02
CA ASN A 169 -12.19 -1.35 -18.25
C ASN A 169 -11.93 -2.55 -19.17
N ARG A 170 -12.52 -2.56 -20.36
CA ARG A 170 -12.27 -3.62 -21.34
C ARG A 170 -10.86 -3.50 -21.93
N LEU A 171 -10.37 -2.28 -22.17
CA LEU A 171 -9.02 -2.00 -22.65
C LEU A 171 -7.96 -2.26 -21.56
N LEU A 172 -8.25 -1.84 -20.31
CA LEU A 172 -7.34 -2.03 -19.17
C LEU A 172 -7.51 -3.39 -18.48
N LYS A 173 -8.44 -4.23 -18.95
CA LYS A 173 -8.72 -5.55 -18.39
C LYS A 173 -7.48 -6.44 -18.21
N PRO A 174 -6.49 -6.50 -19.12
CA PRO A 174 -5.28 -7.29 -18.91
C PRO A 174 -4.44 -6.76 -17.73
N VAL A 175 -4.33 -5.45 -17.56
CA VAL A 175 -3.58 -4.83 -16.45
C VAL A 175 -4.33 -4.99 -15.13
N VAL A 176 -5.66 -4.76 -15.13
CA VAL A 176 -6.53 -5.04 -13.96
C VAL A 176 -6.51 -6.50 -13.58
N ALA A 177 -6.46 -7.38 -14.59
CA ALA A 177 -6.39 -8.82 -14.41
C ALA A 177 -5.00 -9.29 -13.93
N ALA A 178 -3.95 -8.48 -14.06
CA ALA A 178 -2.61 -8.84 -13.62
C ALA A 178 -2.53 -9.02 -12.09
N VAL A 179 -3.15 -8.11 -11.31
CA VAL A 179 -3.13 -8.21 -9.84
C VAL A 179 -4.50 -8.61 -9.32
N ARG A 180 -4.75 -9.91 -9.18
CA ARG A 180 -6.00 -10.51 -8.66
C ARG A 180 -5.87 -11.07 -7.24
N ALA A 181 -4.65 -11.24 -6.75
CA ALA A 181 -4.34 -11.79 -5.44
C ALA A 181 -3.05 -11.13 -4.92
N PRO A 182 -2.82 -11.09 -3.60
CA PRO A 182 -1.64 -10.46 -3.01
C PRO A 182 -0.31 -10.95 -3.61
N TRP A 183 -0.17 -12.23 -3.89
CA TRP A 183 1.08 -12.82 -4.40
C TRP A 183 1.45 -12.34 -5.82
N HIS A 184 0.51 -11.77 -6.59
CA HIS A 184 0.81 -11.13 -7.87
C HIS A 184 1.66 -9.86 -7.70
N MET A 185 1.82 -9.35 -6.48
CA MET A 185 2.72 -8.24 -6.21
C MET A 185 4.19 -8.66 -6.21
N TYR A 186 4.50 -9.96 -6.12
CA TYR A 186 5.88 -10.44 -6.25
C TYR A 186 6.51 -10.09 -7.62
N PRO A 187 5.91 -10.45 -8.76
CA PRO A 187 6.44 -10.03 -10.05
C PRO A 187 6.42 -8.51 -10.26
N VAL A 188 5.47 -7.78 -9.65
CA VAL A 188 5.49 -6.30 -9.69
C VAL A 188 6.70 -5.78 -8.92
N GLY A 189 6.95 -6.29 -7.71
CA GLY A 189 8.13 -5.93 -6.92
C GLY A 189 9.44 -6.27 -7.63
N LEU A 190 9.54 -7.42 -8.31
CA LEU A 190 10.70 -7.74 -9.15
C LEU A 190 10.95 -6.67 -10.22
N LEU A 191 9.90 -6.21 -10.90
CA LEU A 191 10.02 -5.19 -11.94
C LEU A 191 10.45 -3.83 -11.37
N PHE A 192 9.93 -3.45 -10.21
CA PHE A 192 10.35 -2.25 -9.48
C PHE A 192 11.82 -2.34 -9.04
N GLY A 193 12.25 -3.47 -8.47
CA GLY A 193 13.63 -3.70 -8.05
C GLY A 193 14.66 -3.76 -9.18
N MET A 194 14.25 -3.75 -10.45
CA MET A 194 15.16 -3.60 -11.58
C MET A 194 15.58 -2.14 -11.83
N GLY A 195 14.93 -1.16 -11.18
CA GLY A 195 15.31 0.24 -11.22
C GLY A 195 16.25 0.56 -10.05
N PHE A 196 17.51 0.91 -10.35
CA PHE A 196 18.48 1.31 -9.33
C PHE A 196 18.57 2.82 -9.25
N ASP A 197 17.48 3.48 -9.01
CA ASP A 197 17.37 4.94 -8.99
C ASP A 197 17.30 5.53 -7.58
N THR A 198 17.21 4.68 -6.54
CA THR A 198 17.11 5.15 -5.16
C THR A 198 18.46 5.17 -4.44
N VAL A 199 18.69 6.25 -3.69
CA VAL A 199 19.91 6.43 -2.86
C VAL A 199 20.12 5.28 -1.86
N THR A 200 19.02 4.64 -1.42
CA THR A 200 19.04 3.54 -0.46
C THR A 200 19.61 2.25 -1.06
N GLU A 201 19.20 1.91 -2.27
CA GLU A 201 19.71 0.73 -2.99
C GLU A 201 21.15 0.93 -3.45
N VAL A 202 21.42 2.08 -4.09
CA VAL A 202 22.79 2.43 -4.50
C VAL A 202 23.73 2.43 -3.30
N GLY A 203 23.30 3.01 -2.16
CA GLY A 203 24.08 3.01 -0.92
C GLY A 203 24.41 1.60 -0.44
N LEU A 204 23.45 0.67 -0.48
CA LEU A 204 23.68 -0.73 -0.13
C LEU A 204 24.66 -1.41 -1.09
N LEU A 205 24.52 -1.19 -2.40
CA LEU A 205 25.39 -1.77 -3.43
C LEU A 205 26.81 -1.25 -3.32
N VAL A 206 27.00 0.04 -3.01
CA VAL A 206 28.34 0.64 -2.78
C VAL A 206 29.00 0.01 -1.55
N ILE A 207 28.28 -0.16 -0.44
CA ILE A 207 28.81 -0.82 0.76
C ILE A 207 29.18 -2.28 0.46
N ALA A 208 28.33 -3.02 -0.23
CA ALA A 208 28.56 -4.42 -0.58
C ALA A 208 29.72 -4.57 -1.58
N GLY A 209 29.80 -3.70 -2.58
CA GLY A 209 30.89 -3.64 -3.55
C GLY A 209 32.22 -3.33 -2.90
N GLY A 210 32.27 -2.35 -2.00
CA GLY A 210 33.43 -2.04 -1.18
C GLY A 210 33.91 -3.23 -0.34
N ALA A 211 32.96 -3.94 0.29
CA ALA A 211 33.24 -5.16 1.05
C ALA A 211 33.84 -6.27 0.14
N ALA A 212 33.24 -6.46 -1.04
CA ALA A 212 33.72 -7.45 -2.02
C ALA A 212 35.15 -7.12 -2.52
N ALA A 213 35.42 -5.83 -2.77
CA ALA A 213 36.73 -5.37 -3.22
C ALA A 213 37.87 -5.62 -2.20
N THR A 214 37.57 -5.66 -0.90
CA THR A 214 38.54 -5.97 0.16
C THR A 214 38.73 -7.46 0.38
N GLY A 215 38.07 -8.33 -0.39
CA GLY A 215 38.20 -9.78 -0.31
C GLY A 215 37.53 -10.42 0.89
N LEU A 216 36.52 -9.78 1.46
CA LEU A 216 35.70 -10.38 2.53
C LEU A 216 35.03 -11.66 2.05
N PRO A 217 34.79 -12.63 2.96
CA PRO A 217 34.03 -13.84 2.62
C PRO A 217 32.63 -13.49 2.13
N TRP A 218 32.19 -14.14 1.08
CA TRP A 218 30.88 -13.92 0.44
C TRP A 218 29.70 -13.98 1.43
N TYR A 219 29.75 -14.88 2.40
CA TYR A 219 28.68 -15.03 3.41
C TYR A 219 28.59 -13.83 4.35
N SER A 220 29.72 -13.13 4.61
CA SER A 220 29.71 -11.90 5.40
C SER A 220 29.04 -10.76 4.64
N ILE A 221 29.25 -10.68 3.33
CA ILE A 221 28.67 -9.66 2.48
C ILE A 221 27.16 -9.87 2.32
N LEU A 222 26.73 -11.13 2.19
CA LEU A 222 25.31 -11.47 2.01
C LEU A 222 24.43 -11.16 3.23
N VAL A 223 24.99 -10.90 4.40
CA VAL A 223 24.21 -10.44 5.55
C VAL A 223 23.57 -9.07 5.31
N LEU A 224 24.22 -8.21 4.50
CA LEU A 224 23.73 -6.85 4.22
C LEU A 224 22.38 -6.87 3.47
N PRO A 225 22.23 -7.57 2.32
CA PRO A 225 20.94 -7.63 1.63
C PRO A 225 19.88 -8.39 2.42
N ILE A 226 20.27 -9.36 3.27
CA ILE A 226 19.31 -10.03 4.17
C ILE A 226 18.74 -9.03 5.18
N LEU A 227 19.57 -8.19 5.79
CA LEU A 227 19.14 -7.16 6.73
C LEU A 227 18.32 -6.06 6.04
N PHE A 228 18.73 -5.65 4.85
CA PHE A 228 17.95 -4.72 4.01
C PHE A 228 16.55 -5.28 3.73
N CYS A 229 16.49 -6.52 3.23
CA CYS A 229 15.22 -7.24 2.99
C CYS A 229 14.37 -7.38 4.26
N ALA A 230 15.00 -7.67 5.40
CA ALA A 230 14.29 -7.79 6.69
C ALA A 230 13.65 -6.46 7.10
N GLY A 231 14.39 -5.34 6.99
CA GLY A 231 13.88 -4.00 7.27
C GLY A 231 12.75 -3.62 6.34
N MET A 232 12.96 -3.74 5.02
CA MET A 232 11.97 -3.39 4.01
C MET A 232 10.70 -4.25 4.14
N SER A 233 10.84 -5.58 4.22
CA SER A 233 9.68 -6.49 4.34
C SER A 233 8.86 -6.27 5.61
N LEU A 234 9.51 -5.85 6.71
CA LEU A 234 8.80 -5.53 7.94
C LEU A 234 7.90 -4.30 7.73
N PHE A 235 8.45 -3.21 7.21
CA PHE A 235 7.70 -1.95 7.07
C PHE A 235 6.66 -2.01 5.96
N ASP A 236 6.94 -2.59 4.80
CA ASP A 236 5.96 -2.82 3.75
C ASP A 236 4.80 -3.73 4.22
N SER A 237 5.11 -4.74 5.07
CA SER A 237 4.07 -5.60 5.65
C SER A 237 3.21 -4.85 6.67
N ILE A 238 3.80 -3.95 7.45
CA ILE A 238 3.07 -3.07 8.39
C ILE A 238 2.17 -2.12 7.59
N ASP A 239 2.70 -1.46 6.57
CA ASP A 239 1.95 -0.55 5.72
C ASP A 239 0.77 -1.25 5.04
N GLY A 240 0.99 -2.35 4.34
CA GLY A 240 -0.07 -3.12 3.69
C GLY A 240 -1.12 -3.65 4.67
N SER A 241 -0.72 -4.02 5.90
CA SER A 241 -1.64 -4.46 6.94
C SER A 241 -2.46 -3.31 7.50
N PHE A 242 -1.83 -2.16 7.73
CA PHE A 242 -2.51 -0.94 8.16
C PHE A 242 -3.54 -0.48 7.11
N MET A 243 -3.14 -0.44 5.83
CA MET A 243 -4.04 -0.07 4.74
C MET A 243 -5.21 -1.06 4.60
N ASN A 244 -4.96 -2.36 4.73
CA ASN A 244 -6.03 -3.36 4.74
C ASN A 244 -7.03 -3.14 5.89
N PHE A 245 -6.54 -2.83 7.09
CA PHE A 245 -7.39 -2.53 8.23
C PHE A 245 -8.20 -1.23 8.02
N ALA A 246 -7.53 -0.16 7.58
CA ALA A 246 -8.15 1.14 7.33
C ALA A 246 -9.25 1.05 6.27
N TYR A 247 -8.99 0.38 5.15
CA TYR A 247 -9.99 0.16 4.10
C TYR A 247 -11.10 -0.79 4.52
N GLY A 248 -10.78 -1.88 5.22
CA GLY A 248 -11.77 -2.81 5.76
C GLY A 248 -12.76 -2.12 6.69
N TRP A 249 -12.27 -1.26 7.58
CA TRP A 249 -13.09 -0.44 8.46
C TRP A 249 -13.95 0.56 7.68
N ALA A 250 -13.36 1.24 6.69
CA ALA A 250 -14.06 2.23 5.86
C ALA A 250 -15.22 1.63 5.06
N LEU A 251 -15.05 0.41 4.55
CA LEU A 251 -16.01 -0.26 3.68
C LEU A 251 -17.08 -1.07 4.42
N ALA A 252 -16.99 -1.23 5.75
CA ALA A 252 -17.84 -2.11 6.55
C ALA A 252 -19.33 -1.68 6.64
N ARG A 253 -19.66 -0.40 6.42
CA ARG A 253 -21.05 0.09 6.49
C ARG A 253 -21.42 0.95 5.28
N PRO A 254 -22.67 0.86 4.71
CA PRO A 254 -23.04 1.54 3.46
C PRO A 254 -22.79 3.05 3.46
N LEU A 255 -23.19 3.76 4.50
CA LEU A 255 -23.00 5.22 4.59
C LEU A 255 -21.54 5.63 4.79
N ARG A 256 -20.78 4.89 5.63
CA ARG A 256 -19.34 5.06 5.75
C ARG A 256 -18.64 4.77 4.43
N LYS A 257 -19.04 3.67 3.77
CA LYS A 257 -18.49 3.23 2.48
C LYS A 257 -18.46 4.36 1.45
N ILE A 258 -19.53 5.16 1.36
CA ILE A 258 -19.58 6.23 0.35
C ILE A 258 -18.68 7.40 0.72
N TYR A 259 -18.76 7.93 1.95
CA TYR A 259 -18.00 9.10 2.35
C TYR A 259 -16.50 8.83 2.43
N TYR A 260 -16.11 7.76 3.15
CA TYR A 260 -14.71 7.43 3.32
C TYR A 260 -14.07 6.88 2.05
N ASN A 261 -14.82 6.05 1.30
CA ASN A 261 -14.33 5.58 0.02
C ASN A 261 -14.07 6.75 -0.93
N LEU A 262 -14.89 7.79 -0.91
CA LEU A 262 -14.66 9.00 -1.71
C LEU A 262 -13.37 9.72 -1.26
N VAL A 263 -13.21 10.00 0.05
CA VAL A 263 -12.05 10.76 0.57
C VAL A 263 -10.75 9.98 0.38
N VAL A 264 -10.71 8.73 0.84
CA VAL A 264 -9.48 7.92 0.79
C VAL A 264 -9.15 7.51 -0.63
N THR A 265 -10.15 7.15 -1.45
CA THR A 265 -9.94 6.90 -2.89
C THR A 265 -9.41 8.14 -3.60
N GLY A 266 -9.95 9.31 -3.29
CA GLY A 266 -9.47 10.57 -3.87
C GLY A 266 -8.02 10.82 -3.51
N LEU A 267 -7.63 10.61 -2.25
CA LEU A 267 -6.24 10.73 -1.80
C LEU A 267 -5.32 9.76 -2.54
N SER A 268 -5.67 8.47 -2.58
CA SER A 268 -4.88 7.44 -3.29
C SER A 268 -4.71 7.76 -4.77
N VAL A 269 -5.79 8.25 -5.44
CA VAL A 269 -5.72 8.66 -6.85
C VAL A 269 -4.75 9.82 -7.02
N VAL A 270 -4.85 10.86 -6.18
CA VAL A 270 -3.97 12.03 -6.27
C VAL A 270 -2.52 11.61 -6.07
N VAL A 271 -2.23 10.82 -5.03
CA VAL A 271 -0.87 10.34 -4.75
C VAL A 271 -0.31 9.53 -5.92
N ALA A 272 -1.04 8.51 -6.40
CA ALA A 272 -0.55 7.66 -7.49
C ALA A 272 -0.36 8.43 -8.81
N MET A 273 -1.27 9.36 -9.12
CA MET A 273 -1.16 10.18 -10.33
C MET A 273 -0.01 11.19 -10.26
N LEU A 274 0.21 11.80 -9.08
CA LEU A 274 1.31 12.75 -8.90
C LEU A 274 2.66 12.05 -8.97
N ILE A 275 2.84 10.92 -8.25
CA ILE A 275 4.10 10.19 -8.24
C ILE A 275 4.38 9.62 -9.64
N GLY A 276 3.44 8.88 -10.21
CA GLY A 276 3.63 8.29 -11.53
C GLY A 276 3.86 9.34 -12.64
N ALA A 277 3.20 10.51 -12.57
CA ALA A 277 3.45 11.59 -13.49
C ALA A 277 4.85 12.21 -13.28
N GLN A 278 5.26 12.40 -12.01
CA GLN A 278 6.58 12.95 -11.70
C GLN A 278 7.69 12.01 -12.19
N GLU A 279 7.58 10.70 -11.98
CA GLU A 279 8.56 9.72 -12.47
C GLU A 279 8.69 9.75 -14.00
N ILE A 280 7.58 9.78 -14.73
CA ILE A 280 7.62 9.89 -16.20
C ILE A 280 8.19 11.24 -16.66
N ILE A 281 7.85 12.34 -15.98
CA ILE A 281 8.39 13.67 -16.28
C ILE A 281 9.89 13.71 -15.99
N SER A 282 10.35 13.15 -14.87
CA SER A 282 11.77 13.06 -14.52
C SER A 282 12.55 12.31 -15.60
N LEU A 283 12.02 11.18 -16.08
CA LEU A 283 12.62 10.43 -17.17
C LEU A 283 12.71 11.24 -18.47
N LEU A 284 11.64 11.95 -18.82
CA LEU A 284 11.60 12.78 -20.03
C LEU A 284 12.54 13.98 -19.94
N THR A 285 12.57 14.68 -18.80
CA THR A 285 13.46 15.82 -18.57
C THR A 285 14.92 15.42 -18.61
N ALA A 286 15.26 14.28 -18.01
CA ALA A 286 16.61 13.72 -18.09
C ALA A 286 16.99 13.31 -19.51
N LYS A 287 16.05 12.72 -20.29
CA LYS A 287 16.32 12.31 -21.67
C LYS A 287 16.48 13.47 -22.64
N PHE A 288 15.73 14.56 -22.45
CA PHE A 288 15.72 15.73 -23.34
C PHE A 288 16.52 16.92 -22.80
N ASP A 289 17.26 16.72 -21.70
CA ASP A 289 18.08 17.73 -21.02
C ASP A 289 17.30 19.01 -20.67
N VAL A 290 16.05 18.83 -20.21
CA VAL A 290 15.15 19.93 -19.82
C VAL A 290 15.40 20.27 -18.36
N THR A 291 16.20 21.29 -18.10
CA THR A 291 16.54 21.75 -16.73
C THR A 291 15.68 22.92 -16.25
N ASP A 292 15.10 23.67 -17.18
CA ASP A 292 14.38 24.92 -16.89
C ASP A 292 12.85 24.77 -17.00
N GLY A 293 12.16 25.72 -16.38
CA GLY A 293 10.71 25.80 -16.42
C GLY A 293 10.00 24.83 -15.49
N LEU A 294 8.67 24.72 -15.64
CA LEU A 294 7.82 23.90 -14.78
C LEU A 294 8.17 22.41 -14.86
N LEU A 295 8.46 21.90 -16.05
CA LEU A 295 8.79 20.49 -16.26
C LEU A 295 10.15 20.14 -15.64
N GLY A 296 11.18 20.99 -15.79
CA GLY A 296 12.47 20.80 -15.15
C GLY A 296 12.34 20.82 -13.62
N TRP A 297 11.54 21.74 -13.07
CA TRP A 297 11.27 21.79 -11.63
C TRP A 297 10.55 20.52 -11.12
N ILE A 298 9.51 20.04 -11.82
CA ILE A 298 8.81 18.80 -11.43
C ILE A 298 9.74 17.60 -11.54
N GLY A 299 10.53 17.49 -12.62
CA GLY A 299 11.46 16.38 -12.81
C GLY A 299 12.57 16.32 -11.76
N ALA A 300 12.95 17.45 -11.20
CA ALA A 300 13.98 17.58 -10.17
C ALA A 300 13.46 17.37 -8.73
N LEU A 301 12.14 17.12 -8.52
CA LEU A 301 11.61 16.87 -7.18
C LEU A 301 12.14 15.56 -6.61
N ASP A 302 12.72 15.64 -5.42
CA ASP A 302 13.16 14.45 -4.67
C ASP A 302 11.94 13.76 -4.02
N LEU A 303 11.63 12.56 -4.49
CA LEU A 303 10.56 11.72 -3.93
C LEU A 303 10.97 10.99 -2.65
N GLY A 304 12.25 10.94 -2.29
CA GLY A 304 12.74 10.18 -1.13
C GLY A 304 12.17 10.63 0.21
N ALA A 305 11.89 11.94 0.37
CA ALA A 305 11.22 12.47 1.56
C ALA A 305 9.68 12.46 1.46
N MET A 306 9.13 12.37 0.25
CA MET A 306 7.69 12.45 0.00
C MET A 306 6.92 11.26 0.60
N GLY A 307 7.53 10.08 0.67
CA GLY A 307 6.92 8.89 1.25
C GLY A 307 6.46 9.08 2.69
N PHE A 308 7.27 9.70 3.54
CA PHE A 308 6.88 10.01 4.92
C PHE A 308 5.68 10.97 4.99
N ILE A 309 5.65 11.97 4.09
CA ILE A 309 4.52 12.91 3.98
C ILE A 309 3.26 12.16 3.56
N ILE A 310 3.35 11.24 2.61
CA ILE A 310 2.24 10.44 2.12
C ILE A 310 1.67 9.54 3.22
N VAL A 311 2.54 8.82 3.95
CA VAL A 311 2.12 8.01 5.11
C VAL A 311 1.43 8.88 6.15
N GLY A 312 2.01 10.05 6.48
CA GLY A 312 1.42 11.01 7.40
C GLY A 312 0.04 11.49 6.94
N LEU A 313 -0.13 11.76 5.64
CA LEU A 313 -1.42 12.13 5.04
C LEU A 313 -2.44 10.99 5.12
N PHE A 314 -2.06 9.74 4.84
CA PHE A 314 -2.97 8.59 4.97
C PHE A 314 -3.40 8.38 6.42
N ILE A 315 -2.46 8.35 7.36
CA ILE A 315 -2.76 8.20 8.80
C ILE A 315 -3.61 9.37 9.29
N GLY A 316 -3.25 10.62 8.98
CA GLY A 316 -3.98 11.82 9.38
C GLY A 316 -5.40 11.84 8.81
N THR A 317 -5.56 11.50 7.53
CA THR A 317 -6.86 11.38 6.88
C THR A 317 -7.72 10.31 7.53
N TRP A 318 -7.14 9.14 7.81
CA TRP A 318 -7.85 8.05 8.47
C TRP A 318 -8.26 8.43 9.91
N LEU A 319 -7.35 8.99 10.71
CA LEU A 319 -7.65 9.47 12.08
C LEU A 319 -8.76 10.54 12.07
N THR A 320 -8.64 11.53 11.19
CA THR A 320 -9.66 12.58 11.04
C THR A 320 -11.01 11.96 10.67
N ALA A 321 -10.99 11.01 9.77
CA ALA A 321 -12.17 10.29 9.35
C ALA A 321 -12.83 9.53 10.52
N VAL A 322 -12.04 8.83 11.34
CA VAL A 322 -12.52 8.13 12.55
C VAL A 322 -13.09 9.12 13.57
N LEU A 323 -12.38 10.21 13.84
CA LEU A 323 -12.81 11.23 14.80
C LEU A 323 -14.14 11.91 14.37
N VAL A 324 -14.22 12.33 13.11
CA VAL A 324 -15.46 12.92 12.54
C VAL A 324 -16.62 11.94 12.63
N TRP A 325 -16.37 10.63 12.41
CA TRP A 325 -17.42 9.63 12.55
C TRP A 325 -17.88 9.42 13.99
N GLN A 326 -16.92 9.33 14.94
CA GLN A 326 -17.23 9.08 16.35
C GLN A 326 -17.88 10.28 17.04
N TYR A 327 -17.37 11.49 16.77
CA TYR A 327 -17.77 12.69 17.49
C TYR A 327 -18.69 13.62 16.69
N GLY A 328 -18.68 13.52 15.36
CA GLY A 328 -19.41 14.44 14.48
C GLY A 328 -20.90 14.15 14.36
N GLY A 329 -21.44 13.07 14.95
CA GLY A 329 -22.87 12.71 14.87
C GLY A 329 -23.37 12.55 13.43
N VAL A 330 -22.47 12.25 12.48
CA VAL A 330 -22.76 12.18 11.05
C VAL A 330 -23.83 11.14 10.78
N GLN A 331 -23.78 10.00 11.48
CA GLN A 331 -24.74 8.91 11.30
C GLN A 331 -26.17 9.37 11.66
N ALA A 332 -26.35 10.04 12.79
CA ALA A 332 -27.67 10.51 13.25
C ALA A 332 -28.28 11.57 12.30
N ARG A 333 -27.43 12.46 11.78
CA ARG A 333 -27.88 13.48 10.80
C ARG A 333 -28.28 12.89 9.46
N TRP A 334 -27.62 11.82 9.01
CA TRP A 334 -27.94 11.16 7.76
C TRP A 334 -29.17 10.25 7.88
N GLU A 335 -29.32 9.51 9.00
CA GLU A 335 -30.50 8.69 9.29
C GLU A 335 -31.75 9.55 9.39
N SER A 336 -31.69 10.71 10.05
CA SER A 336 -32.78 11.66 10.10
C SER A 336 -33.11 12.28 8.72
N GLY A 337 -32.11 12.56 7.90
CA GLY A 337 -32.30 13.05 6.53
C GLY A 337 -32.96 12.02 5.61
N LEU A 338 -32.54 10.75 5.69
CA LEU A 338 -33.13 9.65 4.93
C LEU A 338 -34.59 9.36 5.39
N ALA A 339 -34.86 9.39 6.70
CA ALA A 339 -36.18 9.24 7.25
C ALA A 339 -37.13 10.37 6.81
N ALA A 340 -36.61 11.59 6.64
CA ALA A 340 -37.37 12.73 6.13
C ALA A 340 -37.64 12.67 4.61
N ALA A 341 -36.75 11.99 3.86
CA ALA A 341 -36.86 11.87 2.41
C ALA A 341 -37.78 10.72 1.93
N VAL A 342 -38.17 9.79 2.82
CA VAL A 342 -39.15 8.75 2.51
C VAL A 342 -40.56 9.41 2.48
N PRO A 343 -41.26 9.45 1.34
CA PRO A 343 -42.61 10.00 1.26
C PRO A 343 -43.54 9.24 2.22
N ARG A 344 -44.14 9.95 3.18
CA ARG A 344 -45.17 9.42 4.09
C ARG A 344 -46.46 9.05 3.32
N GLY A 345 -46.40 8.12 2.35
CA GLY A 345 -47.52 7.88 1.46
C GLY A 345 -47.66 6.50 0.84
N ARG A 346 -46.90 5.51 1.27
CA ARG A 346 -47.13 4.11 0.88
C ARG A 346 -47.21 3.22 2.12
N THR A 347 -48.35 3.32 2.84
CA THR A 347 -48.88 2.14 3.51
C THR A 347 -49.22 1.14 2.41
N ALA A 348 -48.31 0.26 2.08
CA ALA A 348 -48.63 -0.91 1.30
C ALA A 348 -49.68 -1.67 2.12
N ALA A 349 -50.88 -1.72 1.64
CA ALA A 349 -51.93 -2.61 2.15
C ALA A 349 -51.33 -4.03 2.10
N VAL A 350 -51.02 -4.58 3.25
CA VAL A 350 -50.65 -5.98 3.40
C VAL A 350 -51.90 -6.79 3.01
N PRO A 351 -51.82 -7.65 1.98
CA PRO A 351 -52.92 -8.57 1.68
C PRO A 351 -53.13 -9.49 2.88
N PRO A 352 -54.37 -9.87 3.24
CA PRO A 352 -54.61 -10.77 4.37
C PRO A 352 -53.91 -12.11 4.12
N GLU A 353 -52.97 -12.44 5.00
CA GLU A 353 -52.27 -13.71 5.02
C GLU A 353 -53.26 -14.88 5.21
N ARG A 354 -53.22 -15.82 4.28
CA ARG A 354 -53.87 -17.13 4.49
C ARG A 354 -53.16 -17.82 5.62
N THR A 355 -53.87 -18.11 6.68
CA THR A 355 -53.42 -18.88 7.83
C THR A 355 -53.04 -20.30 7.42
N THR A 356 -51.76 -20.55 7.22
CA THR A 356 -51.16 -21.86 7.32
C THR A 356 -50.11 -21.80 8.43
N SER A 357 -50.34 -22.56 9.49
CA SER A 357 -49.48 -22.60 10.69
C SER A 357 -48.05 -23.07 10.34
N PRO A 358 -47.03 -22.34 10.71
CA PRO A 358 -45.68 -22.82 10.60
C PRO A 358 -45.14 -23.31 11.96
N SER A 359 -44.41 -24.41 11.91
CA SER A 359 -43.57 -24.93 13.00
C SER A 359 -42.56 -23.89 13.50
N PRO A 360 -42.17 -23.91 14.78
CA PRO A 360 -41.32 -22.87 15.36
C PRO A 360 -39.88 -23.01 14.88
N ARG A 361 -39.44 -22.18 13.90
CA ARG A 361 -38.04 -21.95 13.65
C ARG A 361 -37.48 -20.96 14.69
N ARG A 362 -36.48 -21.40 15.45
CA ARG A 362 -35.71 -20.61 16.42
C ARG A 362 -35.24 -19.31 15.75
N ARG A 363 -35.73 -18.16 16.27
CA ARG A 363 -35.17 -16.83 15.93
C ARG A 363 -33.74 -16.76 16.44
N ARG A 364 -32.78 -16.56 15.56
CA ARG A 364 -31.41 -16.15 15.96
C ARG A 364 -31.50 -14.70 16.44
N HIS A 365 -30.98 -14.47 17.63
CA HIS A 365 -30.86 -13.13 18.23
C HIS A 365 -29.80 -12.33 17.45
N PRO A 366 -29.93 -11.00 17.29
CA PRO A 366 -28.95 -10.15 16.59
C PRO A 366 -27.56 -10.05 17.26
N SER A 367 -27.36 -10.76 18.38
CA SER A 367 -26.13 -10.77 19.17
C SER A 367 -25.07 -11.81 18.74
N ASP A 368 -25.34 -12.66 17.74
CA ASP A 368 -24.46 -13.77 17.37
C ASP A 368 -23.48 -13.46 16.22
N GLU A 369 -23.29 -12.19 15.85
CA GLU A 369 -22.18 -11.82 14.96
C GLU A 369 -20.84 -11.81 15.73
N PRO A 370 -19.79 -12.43 15.22
CA PRO A 370 -18.47 -12.38 15.85
C PRO A 370 -17.90 -10.96 15.79
N LEU A 371 -17.93 -10.28 16.92
CA LEU A 371 -17.31 -8.98 17.13
C LEU A 371 -15.78 -9.15 17.06
N CYS A 372 -15.13 -8.28 16.28
CA CYS A 372 -13.68 -8.15 16.24
C CYS A 372 -13.11 -7.99 17.67
N PRO A 373 -12.14 -8.80 18.14
CA PRO A 373 -11.73 -8.86 19.55
C PRO A 373 -11.08 -7.59 20.12
N TRP A 374 -10.78 -6.59 19.28
CA TRP A 374 -9.98 -5.41 19.62
C TRP A 374 -10.75 -4.08 19.69
N TRP A 375 -12.11 -4.11 19.68
CA TRP A 375 -12.90 -2.88 19.69
C TRP A 375 -13.66 -2.68 21.00
N PRO A 376 -13.50 -1.54 21.71
CA PRO A 376 -14.25 -1.25 22.93
C PRO A 376 -15.73 -1.05 22.62
N ARG A 377 -16.60 -1.68 23.41
CA ARG A 377 -18.05 -1.56 23.32
C ARG A 377 -18.50 -0.12 23.62
N PRO A 378 -19.47 0.45 22.91
CA PRO A 378 -20.06 1.72 23.32
C PRO A 378 -20.77 1.52 24.66
N ARG A 379 -20.54 2.42 25.62
CA ARG A 379 -21.30 2.47 26.87
C ARG A 379 -22.74 2.80 26.55
N VAL A 380 -23.64 1.88 26.84
CA VAL A 380 -25.07 2.14 26.90
C VAL A 380 -25.31 2.81 28.27
N SER A 381 -25.65 4.10 28.28
CA SER A 381 -26.11 4.76 29.49
C SER A 381 -27.51 4.21 29.82
N SER A 382 -27.60 3.38 30.83
CA SER A 382 -28.85 3.00 31.47
C SER A 382 -29.36 4.20 32.28
N THR A 383 -30.30 4.93 31.73
CA THR A 383 -31.14 5.84 32.51
C THR A 383 -32.22 4.96 33.17
N GLU A 384 -32.02 4.73 34.45
CA GLU A 384 -33.06 4.14 35.32
C GLU A 384 -34.24 5.11 35.35
N ALA A 385 -35.38 4.68 34.84
CA ALA A 385 -36.67 5.28 35.16
C ALA A 385 -37.22 4.59 36.40
N GLY A 386 -37.11 5.26 37.51
CA GLY A 386 -37.77 4.83 38.75
C GLY A 386 -39.26 4.91 38.61
N THR A 387 -39.94 3.88 39.03
CA THR A 387 -41.38 3.91 39.36
C THR A 387 -41.57 3.49 40.79
N ARG A 388 -42.24 4.31 41.51
CA ARG A 388 -42.92 4.04 42.77
C ARG A 388 -44.46 3.99 42.51
N PRO A 389 -45.17 3.56 43.51
CA PRO A 389 -45.04 2.61 44.60
C PRO A 389 -45.68 1.25 44.32
#